data_a09a76781c645df0ab7bdd5d537e9d6a
#
_entry.id   a09a76781c645df0ab7bdd5d537e9d6a
#
_cell.length_a   1.000
_cell.length_b   1.000
_cell.length_c   1.000
_cell.angle_alpha   90.00
_cell.angle_beta   90.00
_cell.angle_gamma   90.00
#
_symmetry.space_group_name_H-M   'P 1'
#
loop_
_entity.id
_entity.type
_entity.pdbx_description
1 polymer ?
#
loop_
_entity_poly.entity_id
_entity_poly.type
_entity_poly.pdbx_seq_one_letter_code
_entity_poly.pdbx_strand_id
1 'polypeptide(L)'
;MANMNNILLNMGISLLVLATSAGAQGEQWLQYHSEREAYRIIGGRSSNLTVTTDKPQDIKLPEFKTKQQFFAEWSTPMVNSGKVGIILDRTSEQGNWDRLFIDSNGNGHLDDEDAVEAYQTTEYYTYFGPVKVVFEVEDGPVTYHLNFRFYDRDDQYRRLMIYQGGWYEGEITVAGQKKNCMLVDYNVNGTFNDKSLQSNESDRIRIGKKGSEDTCFVGNYIEIEDVLYQLEVARDGAFIKLTKAEDVKFGNIKLPEAITEFSAGGENGLFTREMENGIASLPVGKYRIDHWEIDRKDDKGKNWTMRGYGFSEKGDFEIEEQAETALEIGEPVTAGLEARLNGENYEFSKSVRGSLGEYVSLTSGGSDVRNLWKMKARSKDGTFEKIYPIPDQ
;
A
#
# COMPACT_ATOMS: atom_id res chain seq x y z
N MET A 1 -22.59 7.16 89.61
CA MET A 1 -21.57 8.18 89.37
C MET A 1 -20.48 7.56 88.59
N ALA A 2 -20.50 7.60 87.29
CA ALA A 2 -19.37 7.23 86.43
C ALA A 2 -19.63 7.90 85.05
N ASN A 3 -18.78 8.81 84.73
CA ASN A 3 -18.76 9.52 83.40
C ASN A 3 -18.32 8.52 82.33
N MET A 4 -19.10 8.35 81.28
CA MET A 4 -18.69 7.70 80.05
C MET A 4 -18.38 8.77 79.04
N ASN A 5 -17.08 8.89 78.71
CA ASN A 5 -16.60 9.73 77.58
C ASN A 5 -16.89 9.05 76.26
N ASN A 6 -17.65 9.73 75.40
CA ASN A 6 -17.82 9.37 73.99
C ASN A 6 -16.55 9.74 73.20
N ILE A 7 -15.85 8.76 72.67
CA ILE A 7 -14.79 8.92 71.69
C ILE A 7 -15.45 8.79 70.31
N LEU A 8 -15.56 9.92 69.62
CA LEU A 8 -15.92 9.94 68.19
C LEU A 8 -14.69 9.56 67.37
N LEU A 9 -14.76 8.40 66.73
CA LEU A 9 -13.76 7.92 65.81
C LEU A 9 -14.09 8.51 64.41
N ASN A 10 -13.34 9.55 63.97
CA ASN A 10 -13.39 10.08 62.60
C ASN A 10 -12.66 9.12 61.69
N MET A 11 -13.39 8.26 60.96
CA MET A 11 -12.87 7.52 59.79
C MET A 11 -12.76 8.44 58.60
N GLY A 12 -11.59 9.02 58.35
CA GLY A 12 -11.25 9.67 57.10
C GLY A 12 -11.13 8.63 55.97
N ILE A 13 -12.10 8.62 55.07
CA ILE A 13 -12.00 7.86 53.82
C ILE A 13 -11.06 8.65 52.91
N SER A 14 -9.79 8.23 52.85
CA SER A 14 -8.84 8.69 51.82
C SER A 14 -9.27 8.06 50.49
N LEU A 15 -9.89 8.83 49.61
CA LEU A 15 -10.12 8.46 48.24
C LEU A 15 -8.77 8.43 47.54
N LEU A 16 -8.18 7.25 47.36
CA LEU A 16 -7.02 7.05 46.53
C LEU A 16 -7.46 7.20 45.09
N VAL A 17 -7.30 8.40 44.50
CA VAL A 17 -7.39 8.61 43.08
C VAL A 17 -6.17 7.94 42.46
N LEU A 18 -6.35 6.70 42.00
CA LEU A 18 -5.41 6.09 41.09
C LEU A 18 -5.45 6.89 39.78
N ALA A 19 -4.56 7.87 39.68
CA ALA A 19 -4.21 8.41 38.37
C ALA A 19 -3.59 7.25 37.57
N THR A 20 -4.38 6.61 36.73
CA THR A 20 -3.85 5.73 35.71
C THR A 20 -3.01 6.65 34.79
N SER A 21 -1.69 6.67 34.99
CA SER A 21 -0.76 7.15 34.00
C SER A 21 -1.12 6.44 32.69
N ALA A 22 -1.46 7.18 31.67
CA ALA A 22 -1.52 6.67 30.31
C ALA A 22 -0.08 6.27 29.93
N GLY A 23 0.38 5.14 30.48
CA GLY A 23 1.69 4.59 30.20
C GLY A 23 1.79 4.23 28.74
N ALA A 24 2.93 4.47 28.13
CA ALA A 24 3.28 3.92 26.84
C ALA A 24 2.88 2.44 26.83
N GLN A 25 2.01 2.06 25.92
CA GLN A 25 1.72 0.64 25.74
C GLN A 25 3.03 -0.02 25.29
N GLY A 26 3.41 -1.11 25.94
CA GLY A 26 4.59 -1.88 25.55
C GLY A 26 4.46 -2.44 24.14
N GLU A 27 5.47 -3.11 23.70
CA GLU A 27 5.47 -3.84 22.41
C GLU A 27 4.29 -4.81 22.37
N GLN A 28 3.58 -4.78 21.24
CA GLN A 28 2.46 -5.69 20.98
C GLN A 28 2.84 -6.60 19.82
N TRP A 29 3.06 -7.86 20.15
CA TRP A 29 3.62 -8.86 19.25
C TRP A 29 2.56 -9.40 18.30
N LEU A 30 2.92 -9.54 17.04
CA LEU A 30 2.10 -10.07 15.97
C LEU A 30 2.61 -11.46 15.54
N GLN A 31 1.76 -12.23 14.90
CA GLN A 31 2.10 -13.55 14.37
C GLN A 31 2.35 -13.46 12.87
N TYR A 32 3.43 -14.08 12.41
CA TYR A 32 3.74 -14.17 10.99
C TYR A 32 2.93 -15.26 10.32
N HIS A 33 2.35 -14.95 9.19
CA HIS A 33 1.59 -15.84 8.32
C HIS A 33 2.20 -15.83 6.92
N SER A 34 2.14 -16.98 6.22
CA SER A 34 2.60 -17.09 4.84
C SER A 34 1.66 -17.96 4.02
N GLU A 35 1.37 -17.54 2.79
CA GLU A 35 0.45 -18.26 1.91
C GLU A 35 0.76 -17.97 0.43
N ARG A 36 0.39 -18.93 -0.44
CA ARG A 36 0.33 -18.69 -1.87
C ARG A 36 -0.68 -17.58 -2.15
N GLU A 37 -0.32 -16.68 -3.07
CA GLU A 37 -1.19 -15.57 -3.45
C GLU A 37 -1.62 -14.68 -2.25
N ALA A 38 -0.78 -14.58 -1.22
CA ALA A 38 -1.00 -13.73 -0.04
C ALA A 38 -1.48 -12.31 -0.40
N TYR A 39 -0.99 -11.76 -1.53
CA TYR A 39 -1.40 -10.46 -2.05
C TYR A 39 -2.92 -10.31 -2.26
N ARG A 40 -3.67 -11.39 -2.46
CA ARG A 40 -5.14 -11.36 -2.57
C ARG A 40 -5.83 -11.18 -1.22
N ILE A 41 -5.19 -11.64 -0.15
CA ILE A 41 -5.72 -11.55 1.21
C ILE A 41 -5.47 -10.16 1.81
N ILE A 42 -4.27 -9.65 1.54
CA ILE A 42 -3.75 -8.47 2.22
C ILE A 42 -3.76 -7.20 1.35
N GLY A 43 -4.14 -7.31 0.08
CA GLY A 43 -4.16 -6.15 -0.84
C GLY A 43 -2.76 -5.66 -1.21
N GLY A 44 -1.81 -6.60 -1.35
CA GLY A 44 -0.43 -6.28 -1.67
C GLY A 44 -0.19 -5.88 -3.12
N ARG A 45 0.98 -5.37 -3.38
CA ARG A 45 1.47 -4.95 -4.70
C ARG A 45 2.48 -5.97 -5.25
N SER A 46 2.68 -5.97 -6.55
CA SER A 46 3.83 -6.65 -7.18
C SER A 46 4.94 -5.67 -7.49
N SER A 47 6.17 -6.11 -7.36
CA SER A 47 7.33 -5.47 -7.95
C SER A 47 7.80 -6.25 -9.19
N ASN A 48 8.20 -5.55 -10.25
CA ASN A 48 8.73 -6.18 -11.45
C ASN A 48 10.26 -6.20 -11.38
N LEU A 49 10.83 -7.37 -11.55
CA LEU A 49 12.28 -7.54 -11.64
C LEU A 49 12.72 -7.56 -13.10
N THR A 50 13.82 -6.89 -13.38
CA THR A 50 14.47 -6.96 -14.69
C THR A 50 15.09 -8.35 -14.85
N VAL A 51 14.76 -8.99 -15.97
CA VAL A 51 15.26 -10.33 -16.31
C VAL A 51 16.29 -10.22 -17.42
N THR A 52 17.45 -10.85 -17.24
CA THR A 52 18.55 -10.87 -18.20
C THR A 52 19.05 -12.29 -18.48
N THR A 53 19.67 -12.49 -19.61
CA THR A 53 20.45 -13.72 -19.91
C THR A 53 21.91 -13.59 -19.53
N ASP A 54 22.36 -12.41 -19.12
CA ASP A 54 23.74 -12.15 -18.74
C ASP A 54 24.02 -12.83 -17.40
N LYS A 55 24.94 -13.77 -17.44
CA LYS A 55 25.36 -14.54 -16.29
C LYS A 55 26.10 -13.63 -15.30
N PRO A 56 25.66 -13.54 -14.02
CA PRO A 56 26.38 -12.77 -13.02
C PRO A 56 27.78 -13.30 -12.84
N GLN A 57 28.74 -12.37 -12.70
CA GLN A 57 30.13 -12.68 -12.37
C GLN A 57 30.29 -12.71 -10.84
N ASP A 58 31.25 -13.48 -10.37
CA ASP A 58 31.61 -13.57 -8.94
C ASP A 58 30.55 -14.22 -8.02
N ILE A 59 29.52 -14.84 -8.60
CA ILE A 59 28.51 -15.62 -7.87
C ILE A 59 28.67 -17.10 -8.24
N LYS A 60 28.72 -17.96 -7.25
CA LYS A 60 28.67 -19.40 -7.49
C LYS A 60 27.23 -19.78 -7.86
N LEU A 61 27.10 -20.62 -8.88
CA LEU A 61 25.81 -20.98 -9.47
C LEU A 61 25.52 -22.46 -9.27
N PRO A 62 24.24 -22.85 -9.17
CA PRO A 62 23.83 -24.24 -9.05
C PRO A 62 24.07 -25.02 -10.37
N GLU A 63 23.88 -26.32 -10.31
CA GLU A 63 23.82 -27.13 -11.53
C GLU A 63 22.49 -26.94 -12.24
N PHE A 64 22.58 -26.54 -13.51
CA PHE A 64 21.41 -26.31 -14.35
C PHE A 64 21.03 -27.57 -15.14
N LYS A 65 19.75 -27.74 -15.40
CA LYS A 65 19.26 -28.81 -16.28
C LYS A 65 19.25 -28.42 -17.75
N THR A 66 19.27 -27.13 -18.05
CA THR A 66 19.22 -26.59 -19.41
C THR A 66 20.38 -25.63 -19.67
N LYS A 67 20.61 -25.30 -20.94
CA LYS A 67 21.73 -24.42 -21.37
C LYS A 67 21.42 -22.94 -21.15
N GLN A 68 20.15 -22.57 -21.15
CA GLN A 68 19.71 -21.19 -21.03
C GLN A 68 19.04 -20.98 -19.68
N GLN A 69 19.42 -19.91 -18.99
CA GLN A 69 18.81 -19.43 -17.76
C GLN A 69 18.43 -17.98 -17.89
N PHE A 70 17.55 -17.51 -17.01
CA PHE A 70 17.32 -16.10 -16.76
C PHE A 70 17.77 -15.75 -15.35
N PHE A 71 18.38 -14.58 -15.23
CA PHE A 71 18.88 -14.01 -14.00
C PHE A 71 18.14 -12.75 -13.65
N ALA A 72 17.86 -12.56 -12.37
CA ALA A 72 17.23 -11.36 -11.82
C ALA A 72 17.80 -11.07 -10.44
N GLU A 73 17.61 -9.84 -9.95
CA GLU A 73 18.01 -9.43 -8.61
C GLU A 73 16.79 -8.79 -7.91
N TRP A 74 16.57 -9.20 -6.68
CA TRP A 74 15.60 -8.56 -5.79
C TRP A 74 16.33 -7.62 -4.85
N SER A 75 15.97 -6.32 -4.89
CA SER A 75 16.55 -5.31 -4.01
C SER A 75 15.91 -5.40 -2.62
N THR A 76 16.75 -5.55 -1.59
CA THR A 76 16.30 -5.63 -0.19
C THR A 76 17.37 -5.06 0.74
N PRO A 77 16.97 -4.23 1.73
CA PRO A 77 17.91 -3.74 2.74
C PRO A 77 18.21 -4.80 3.83
N MET A 78 17.65 -6.00 3.71
CA MET A 78 17.83 -7.08 4.69
C MET A 78 19.17 -7.82 4.56
N VAL A 79 19.88 -7.63 3.45
CA VAL A 79 21.21 -8.18 3.22
C VAL A 79 22.23 -7.07 3.00
N ASN A 80 23.48 -7.31 3.39
CA ASN A 80 24.55 -6.32 3.28
C ASN A 80 24.86 -5.90 1.83
N SER A 81 24.67 -6.80 0.87
CA SER A 81 24.83 -6.52 -0.57
C SER A 81 23.73 -5.61 -1.13
N GLY A 82 22.63 -5.42 -0.38
CA GLY A 82 21.44 -4.72 -0.83
C GLY A 82 20.60 -5.47 -1.86
N LYS A 83 20.95 -6.71 -2.20
CA LYS A 83 20.28 -7.49 -3.25
C LYS A 83 20.44 -8.99 -3.07
N VAL A 84 19.45 -9.74 -3.52
CA VAL A 84 19.34 -11.19 -3.50
C VAL A 84 19.25 -11.70 -4.94
N GLY A 85 20.10 -12.66 -5.30
CA GLY A 85 20.13 -13.28 -6.63
C GLY A 85 18.96 -14.25 -6.84
N ILE A 86 18.41 -14.24 -8.06
CA ILE A 86 17.33 -15.14 -8.48
C ILE A 86 17.66 -15.70 -9.85
N ILE A 87 17.42 -17.01 -10.06
CA ILE A 87 17.62 -17.67 -11.34
C ILE A 87 16.38 -18.46 -11.71
N LEU A 88 15.99 -18.36 -12.98
CA LEU A 88 14.99 -19.23 -13.60
C LEU A 88 15.69 -20.22 -14.52
N ASP A 89 15.38 -21.50 -14.36
CA ASP A 89 15.83 -22.63 -15.17
C ASP A 89 14.60 -23.47 -15.60
N ARG A 90 14.82 -24.48 -16.40
CA ARG A 90 13.80 -25.40 -16.90
C ARG A 90 14.17 -26.84 -16.61
N THR A 91 13.19 -27.69 -16.46
CA THR A 91 13.39 -29.14 -16.35
C THR A 91 13.88 -29.74 -17.66
N SER A 92 13.51 -29.14 -18.80
CA SER A 92 13.94 -29.55 -20.15
C SER A 92 14.08 -28.35 -21.09
N GLU A 93 14.91 -28.47 -22.14
CA GLU A 93 15.24 -27.38 -23.08
C GLU A 93 14.02 -26.72 -23.75
N GLN A 94 12.90 -27.42 -23.87
CA GLN A 94 11.68 -26.95 -24.53
C GLN A 94 10.50 -26.87 -23.55
N GLY A 95 10.77 -27.04 -22.25
CA GLY A 95 9.74 -26.95 -21.21
C GLY A 95 9.49 -25.52 -20.76
N ASN A 96 8.50 -25.39 -19.88
CA ASN A 96 8.25 -24.14 -19.17
C ASN A 96 9.42 -23.80 -18.23
N TRP A 97 9.53 -22.56 -17.83
CA TRP A 97 10.45 -22.07 -16.80
C TRP A 97 9.91 -22.49 -15.43
N ASP A 98 10.11 -23.75 -15.08
CA ASP A 98 9.45 -24.43 -13.96
C ASP A 98 10.34 -24.62 -12.73
N ARG A 99 11.58 -24.10 -12.77
CA ARG A 99 12.55 -24.14 -11.68
C ARG A 99 13.05 -22.73 -11.35
N LEU A 100 13.02 -22.39 -10.08
CA LEU A 100 13.52 -21.11 -9.54
C LEU A 100 14.57 -21.40 -8.46
N PHE A 101 15.69 -20.69 -8.50
CA PHE A 101 16.66 -20.63 -7.41
C PHE A 101 16.69 -19.22 -6.86
N ILE A 102 16.85 -19.08 -5.59
CA ILE A 102 16.99 -17.81 -4.89
C ILE A 102 18.02 -17.96 -3.79
N ASP A 103 18.89 -16.97 -3.62
CA ASP A 103 19.81 -16.88 -2.47
C ASP A 103 18.97 -16.71 -1.18
N SER A 104 18.51 -17.84 -0.65
CA SER A 104 17.51 -17.89 0.42
C SER A 104 18.10 -17.61 1.80
N ASN A 105 19.42 -17.62 1.92
CA ASN A 105 20.17 -17.37 3.15
C ASN A 105 20.95 -16.04 3.10
N GLY A 106 20.92 -15.30 1.98
CA GLY A 106 21.55 -13.99 1.82
C GLY A 106 23.09 -14.02 1.78
N ASN A 107 23.70 -15.18 1.50
CA ASN A 107 25.16 -15.33 1.49
C ASN A 107 25.83 -14.86 0.17
N GLY A 108 25.06 -14.49 -0.84
CA GLY A 108 25.53 -14.04 -2.15
C GLY A 108 25.88 -15.19 -3.11
N HIS A 109 25.58 -16.44 -2.76
CA HIS A 109 25.82 -17.61 -3.59
C HIS A 109 24.50 -18.34 -3.88
N LEU A 110 24.49 -19.19 -4.89
CA LEU A 110 23.32 -19.94 -5.33
C LEU A 110 23.66 -21.43 -5.56
N ASP A 111 24.91 -21.83 -5.36
CA ASP A 111 25.38 -23.24 -5.52
C ASP A 111 24.94 -24.13 -4.35
N ASP A 112 24.57 -23.55 -3.24
CA ASP A 112 24.02 -24.20 -2.04
C ASP A 112 22.49 -24.17 -1.96
N GLU A 113 21.82 -23.64 -2.99
CA GLU A 113 20.36 -23.51 -3.02
C GLU A 113 19.68 -24.65 -3.79
N ASP A 114 18.60 -25.16 -3.24
CA ASP A 114 17.73 -26.11 -3.91
C ASP A 114 16.78 -25.41 -4.88
N ALA A 115 16.48 -26.06 -6.02
CA ALA A 115 15.49 -25.55 -6.95
C ALA A 115 14.08 -25.57 -6.33
N VAL A 116 13.40 -24.44 -6.34
CA VAL A 116 11.97 -24.35 -6.05
C VAL A 116 11.21 -24.70 -7.31
N GLU A 117 10.41 -25.75 -7.26
CA GLU A 117 9.57 -26.18 -8.38
C GLU A 117 8.30 -25.33 -8.47
N ALA A 118 7.88 -25.02 -9.69
CA ALA A 118 6.63 -24.31 -9.94
C ALA A 118 5.41 -25.11 -9.42
N TYR A 119 4.53 -24.46 -8.69
CA TYR A 119 3.29 -25.10 -8.26
C TYR A 119 2.18 -25.03 -9.31
N GLN A 120 2.31 -24.14 -10.30
CA GLN A 120 1.38 -23.98 -11.40
C GLN A 120 2.09 -23.40 -12.62
N THR A 121 1.77 -23.92 -13.80
CA THR A 121 2.17 -23.39 -15.10
C THR A 121 0.95 -23.26 -16.01
N THR A 122 0.94 -22.23 -16.84
CA THR A 122 -0.04 -22.00 -17.90
C THR A 122 0.71 -21.73 -19.21
N GLU A 123 0.01 -21.39 -20.29
CA GLU A 123 0.63 -21.06 -21.57
C GLU A 123 1.67 -19.94 -21.47
N TYR A 124 1.41 -18.91 -20.62
CA TYR A 124 2.27 -17.73 -20.51
C TYR A 124 2.80 -17.47 -19.10
N TYR A 125 2.28 -18.15 -18.10
CA TYR A 125 2.63 -17.88 -16.71
C TYR A 125 3.14 -19.09 -15.99
N THR A 126 4.16 -18.87 -15.18
CA THR A 126 4.65 -19.84 -14.19
C THR A 126 4.63 -19.20 -12.80
N TYR A 127 4.20 -19.97 -11.79
CA TYR A 127 3.99 -19.50 -10.43
C TYR A 127 4.83 -20.30 -9.44
N PHE A 128 5.51 -19.60 -8.51
CA PHE A 128 6.31 -20.20 -7.46
C PHE A 128 5.96 -19.60 -6.10
N GLY A 129 6.16 -20.39 -5.04
CA GLY A 129 6.05 -19.90 -3.67
C GLY A 129 4.92 -20.53 -2.86
N PRO A 130 4.78 -20.12 -1.59
CA PRO A 130 5.65 -19.13 -0.94
C PRO A 130 7.08 -19.68 -0.74
N VAL A 131 8.07 -18.93 -1.21
CA VAL A 131 9.50 -19.28 -1.08
C VAL A 131 10.05 -18.62 0.17
N LYS A 132 10.59 -19.41 1.07
CA LYS A 132 11.16 -18.94 2.33
C LYS A 132 12.56 -18.35 2.08
N VAL A 133 12.80 -17.18 2.64
CA VAL A 133 14.12 -16.53 2.74
C VAL A 133 14.40 -16.26 4.22
N VAL A 134 15.64 -16.44 4.65
CA VAL A 134 16.05 -16.18 6.03
C VAL A 134 17.20 -15.18 6.02
N PHE A 135 16.98 -14.04 6.64
CA PHE A 135 18.00 -13.00 6.79
C PHE A 135 18.65 -13.08 8.17
N GLU A 136 19.97 -13.11 8.22
CA GLU A 136 20.73 -13.01 9.46
C GLU A 136 20.93 -11.52 9.80
N VAL A 137 20.22 -11.04 10.82
CA VAL A 137 20.33 -9.67 11.34
C VAL A 137 20.85 -9.69 12.77
N GLU A 138 21.23 -8.52 13.32
CA GLU A 138 21.85 -8.44 14.67
C GLU A 138 20.96 -9.07 15.77
N ASP A 139 19.65 -8.93 15.65
CA ASP A 139 18.67 -9.45 16.63
C ASP A 139 18.30 -10.92 16.40
N GLY A 140 18.92 -11.59 15.44
CA GLY A 140 18.68 -12.99 15.09
C GLY A 140 18.04 -13.18 13.72
N PRO A 141 17.77 -14.44 13.32
CA PRO A 141 17.27 -14.74 11.99
C PRO A 141 15.83 -14.28 11.78
N VAL A 142 15.59 -13.53 10.69
CA VAL A 142 14.28 -13.08 10.25
C VAL A 142 13.81 -13.92 9.08
N THR A 143 12.62 -14.51 9.21
CA THR A 143 11.99 -15.28 8.12
C THR A 143 11.06 -14.40 7.31
N TYR A 144 11.25 -14.40 6.00
CA TYR A 144 10.39 -13.74 5.03
C TYR A 144 9.95 -14.72 3.93
N HIS A 145 8.84 -14.46 3.27
CA HIS A 145 8.37 -15.28 2.16
C HIS A 145 8.03 -14.43 0.94
N LEU A 146 8.37 -14.96 -0.22
CA LEU A 146 8.10 -14.38 -1.53
C LEU A 146 7.25 -15.31 -2.38
N ASN A 147 6.32 -14.75 -3.12
CA ASN A 147 5.64 -15.40 -4.22
C ASN A 147 6.15 -14.83 -5.53
N PHE A 148 6.27 -15.67 -6.55
CA PHE A 148 6.75 -15.26 -7.86
C PHE A 148 5.75 -15.63 -8.94
N ARG A 149 5.66 -14.75 -9.93
CA ARG A 149 4.96 -15.02 -11.18
C ARG A 149 5.83 -14.61 -12.35
N PHE A 150 6.23 -15.57 -13.13
CA PHE A 150 7.01 -15.34 -14.35
C PHE A 150 6.06 -15.33 -15.55
N TYR A 151 6.13 -14.27 -16.33
CA TYR A 151 5.41 -14.11 -17.59
C TYR A 151 6.40 -14.23 -18.74
N ASP A 152 6.18 -15.18 -19.64
CA ASP A 152 7.00 -15.44 -20.82
C ASP A 152 6.10 -15.68 -22.03
N ARG A 153 5.77 -14.62 -22.74
CA ARG A 153 5.02 -14.72 -24.01
C ARG A 153 5.95 -14.63 -25.21
N ASP A 154 6.89 -13.70 -25.17
CA ASP A 154 7.90 -13.46 -26.19
C ASP A 154 9.05 -12.64 -25.59
N ASP A 155 10.14 -12.48 -26.33
CA ASP A 155 11.34 -11.80 -25.85
C ASP A 155 11.13 -10.32 -25.45
N GLN A 156 10.08 -9.68 -25.96
CA GLN A 156 9.76 -8.27 -25.64
C GLN A 156 8.91 -8.13 -24.37
N TYR A 157 8.19 -9.19 -23.99
CA TYR A 157 7.21 -9.15 -22.90
C TYR A 157 7.52 -10.15 -21.78
N ARG A 158 8.81 -10.37 -21.49
CA ARG A 158 9.24 -11.23 -20.40
C ARG A 158 9.33 -10.45 -19.10
N ARG A 159 8.70 -10.94 -18.01
CA ARG A 159 8.66 -10.27 -16.71
C ARG A 159 8.67 -11.29 -15.56
N LEU A 160 9.52 -11.06 -14.59
CA LEU A 160 9.46 -11.74 -13.31
C LEU A 160 8.84 -10.76 -12.29
N MET A 161 7.65 -11.09 -11.82
CA MET A 161 6.94 -10.32 -10.80
C MET A 161 7.14 -11.00 -9.46
N ILE A 162 7.46 -10.22 -8.45
CA ILE A 162 7.51 -10.67 -7.06
C ILE A 162 6.36 -10.06 -6.26
N TYR A 163 5.89 -10.82 -5.29
CA TYR A 163 4.83 -10.45 -4.36
C TYR A 163 5.25 -10.87 -2.96
N GLN A 164 4.79 -10.14 -1.94
CA GLN A 164 4.91 -10.65 -0.59
C GLN A 164 4.21 -12.00 -0.47
N GLY A 165 4.88 -12.95 0.16
CA GLY A 165 4.38 -14.29 0.44
C GLY A 165 3.92 -14.43 1.89
N GLY A 166 4.00 -13.36 2.70
CA GLY A 166 3.60 -13.36 4.09
C GLY A 166 3.22 -11.99 4.62
N TRP A 167 2.63 -11.97 5.82
CA TRP A 167 2.21 -10.78 6.56
C TRP A 167 2.21 -11.06 8.05
N TYR A 168 2.14 -10.00 8.85
CA TYR A 168 1.92 -10.11 10.29
C TYR A 168 0.47 -9.80 10.64
N GLU A 169 -0.11 -10.59 11.54
CA GLU A 169 -1.47 -10.38 12.05
C GLU A 169 -1.54 -10.74 13.53
N GLY A 170 -2.39 -10.03 14.29
CA GLY A 170 -2.61 -10.33 15.70
C GLY A 170 -3.66 -9.44 16.32
N GLU A 171 -4.03 -9.79 17.57
CA GLU A 171 -4.89 -8.97 18.39
C GLU A 171 -4.02 -8.02 19.23
N ILE A 172 -4.28 -6.74 19.12
CA ILE A 172 -3.62 -5.68 19.89
C ILE A 172 -4.62 -4.98 20.82
N THR A 173 -4.11 -4.28 21.82
CA THR A 173 -4.93 -3.46 22.71
C THR A 173 -4.71 -1.99 22.44
N VAL A 174 -5.78 -1.24 22.17
CA VAL A 174 -5.75 0.22 21.96
C VAL A 174 -6.76 0.84 22.93
N ALA A 175 -6.33 1.74 23.79
CA ALA A 175 -7.18 2.37 24.82
C ALA A 175 -8.01 1.37 25.64
N GLY A 176 -7.44 0.18 25.95
CA GLY A 176 -8.09 -0.89 26.69
C GLY A 176 -9.06 -1.76 25.87
N GLN A 177 -9.21 -1.51 24.59
CA GLN A 177 -10.04 -2.31 23.68
C GLN A 177 -9.18 -3.20 22.78
N LYS A 178 -9.63 -4.43 22.55
CA LYS A 178 -9.01 -5.35 21.63
C LYS A 178 -9.37 -5.03 20.18
N LYS A 179 -8.38 -4.93 19.33
CA LYS A 179 -8.51 -4.67 17.90
C LYS A 179 -7.64 -5.65 17.11
N ASN A 180 -8.09 -6.06 15.93
CA ASN A 180 -7.24 -6.80 15.01
C ASN A 180 -6.24 -5.85 14.38
N CYS A 181 -4.98 -6.27 14.27
CA CYS A 181 -3.92 -5.57 13.56
C CYS A 181 -3.39 -6.48 12.45
N MET A 182 -3.22 -5.93 11.25
CA MET A 182 -2.56 -6.57 10.13
C MET A 182 -1.48 -5.62 9.59
N LEU A 183 -0.27 -6.14 9.35
CA LEU A 183 0.89 -5.39 8.88
C LEU A 183 1.43 -6.06 7.62
N VAL A 184 1.70 -5.26 6.58
CA VAL A 184 2.06 -5.72 5.24
C VAL A 184 3.25 -4.93 4.72
N ASP A 185 4.29 -5.64 4.30
CA ASP A 185 5.36 -5.09 3.46
C ASP A 185 4.77 -4.82 2.05
N TYR A 186 4.44 -3.57 1.78
CA TYR A 186 3.72 -3.22 0.56
C TYR A 186 4.63 -3.06 -0.66
N ASN A 187 5.85 -2.61 -0.45
CA ASN A 187 6.84 -2.41 -1.52
C ASN A 187 7.65 -3.69 -1.83
N VAL A 188 7.46 -4.76 -1.04
CA VAL A 188 8.09 -6.08 -1.20
C VAL A 188 9.61 -5.98 -1.12
N ASN A 189 10.12 -5.24 -0.14
CA ASN A 189 11.56 -5.09 0.07
C ASN A 189 12.12 -5.92 1.25
N GLY A 190 11.23 -6.59 2.03
CA GLY A 190 11.59 -7.44 3.17
C GLY A 190 11.52 -6.74 4.52
N THR A 191 11.23 -5.43 4.56
CA THR A 191 10.98 -4.68 5.80
C THR A 191 9.49 -4.33 5.95
N PHE A 192 9.05 -4.01 7.17
CA PHE A 192 7.63 -3.72 7.46
C PHE A 192 7.43 -2.34 8.08
N ASN A 193 8.47 -1.49 8.08
CA ASN A 193 8.44 -0.20 8.75
C ASN A 193 8.74 0.97 7.82
N ASP A 194 8.58 0.79 6.53
CA ASP A 194 8.87 1.80 5.52
C ASP A 194 7.86 2.94 5.57
N LYS A 195 8.38 4.15 5.60
CA LYS A 195 7.64 5.42 5.61
C LYS A 195 8.11 6.25 4.45
N SER A 196 7.19 6.71 3.62
CA SER A 196 7.56 7.48 2.42
C SER A 196 6.49 8.49 2.04
N LEU A 197 6.90 9.56 1.38
CA LEU A 197 6.01 10.48 0.68
C LEU A 197 5.32 9.80 -0.52
N GLN A 198 5.98 8.79 -1.10
CA GLN A 198 5.44 8.00 -2.19
C GLN A 198 4.61 6.85 -1.62
N SER A 199 3.31 6.85 -1.87
CA SER A 199 2.39 5.86 -1.33
C SER A 199 2.75 4.40 -1.66
N ASN A 200 3.44 4.16 -2.77
CA ASN A 200 3.87 2.83 -3.17
C ASN A 200 5.14 2.33 -2.47
N GLU A 201 5.84 3.20 -1.75
CA GLU A 201 7.03 2.88 -0.97
C GLU A 201 6.77 2.78 0.54
N SER A 202 5.59 3.18 1.00
CA SER A 202 5.19 3.03 2.40
C SER A 202 4.51 1.68 2.63
N ASP A 203 4.81 1.05 3.74
CA ASP A 203 4.13 -0.16 4.17
C ASP A 203 2.69 0.11 4.62
N ARG A 204 1.92 -0.95 4.80
CA ARG A 204 0.51 -0.85 5.13
C ARG A 204 0.22 -1.49 6.47
N ILE A 205 -0.60 -0.77 7.24
CA ILE A 205 -1.14 -1.25 8.50
C ILE A 205 -2.66 -1.11 8.50
N ARG A 206 -3.33 -2.08 9.08
CA ARG A 206 -4.78 -2.10 9.25
C ARG A 206 -5.08 -2.40 10.70
N ILE A 207 -5.75 -1.48 11.40
CA ILE A 207 -6.14 -1.64 12.80
C ILE A 207 -7.64 -1.41 12.92
N GLY A 208 -8.39 -2.43 13.35
CA GLY A 208 -9.84 -2.30 13.46
C GLY A 208 -10.54 -3.62 13.72
N LYS A 209 -11.73 -3.77 13.17
CA LYS A 209 -12.44 -5.05 13.18
C LYS A 209 -11.80 -6.02 12.19
N LYS A 210 -11.80 -7.30 12.52
CA LYS A 210 -11.32 -8.34 11.59
C LYS A 210 -12.13 -8.28 10.29
N GLY A 211 -11.43 -8.21 9.15
CA GLY A 211 -12.05 -8.07 7.83
C GLY A 211 -12.39 -6.62 7.43
N SER A 212 -12.00 -5.62 8.24
CA SER A 212 -12.03 -4.22 7.78
C SER A 212 -11.12 -4.04 6.57
N GLU A 213 -11.53 -3.21 5.62
CA GLU A 213 -10.74 -2.84 4.44
C GLU A 213 -9.96 -1.55 4.65
N ASP A 214 -10.18 -0.86 5.77
CA ASP A 214 -9.53 0.41 6.09
C ASP A 214 -8.03 0.19 6.27
N THR A 215 -7.25 0.68 5.34
CA THR A 215 -5.80 0.50 5.30
C THR A 215 -5.11 1.85 5.42
N CYS A 216 -4.21 1.97 6.39
CA CYS A 216 -3.37 3.15 6.59
C CYS A 216 -1.93 2.89 6.12
N PHE A 217 -1.16 3.96 5.92
CA PHE A 217 0.29 3.85 5.74
C PHE A 217 0.95 3.64 7.10
N VAL A 218 1.98 2.81 7.13
CA VAL A 218 2.93 2.85 8.24
C VAL A 218 3.58 4.23 8.23
N GLY A 219 3.46 4.95 9.32
CA GLY A 219 3.94 6.32 9.45
C GLY A 219 4.43 6.62 10.86
N ASN A 220 4.81 7.88 11.11
CA ASN A 220 5.15 8.34 12.45
C ASN A 220 3.92 8.33 13.37
N TYR A 221 2.74 8.47 12.77
CA TYR A 221 1.46 8.51 13.47
C TYR A 221 0.45 7.61 12.78
N ILE A 222 -0.54 7.17 13.55
CA ILE A 222 -1.77 6.54 13.09
C ILE A 222 -2.94 7.09 13.89
N GLU A 223 -4.04 7.36 13.21
CA GLU A 223 -5.28 7.77 13.85
C GLU A 223 -6.21 6.56 14.01
N ILE A 224 -6.68 6.34 15.23
CA ILE A 224 -7.58 5.24 15.58
C ILE A 224 -8.73 5.81 16.39
N GLU A 225 -9.95 5.77 15.84
CA GLU A 225 -11.17 6.31 16.49
C GLU A 225 -10.96 7.76 16.96
N ASP A 226 -10.52 8.63 16.05
CA ASP A 226 -10.27 10.06 16.26
C ASP A 226 -9.17 10.39 17.29
N VAL A 227 -8.37 9.39 17.70
CA VAL A 227 -7.24 9.58 18.59
C VAL A 227 -5.94 9.30 17.84
N LEU A 228 -5.03 10.26 17.88
CA LEU A 228 -3.72 10.15 17.26
C LEU A 228 -2.74 9.40 18.16
N TYR A 229 -2.04 8.42 17.60
CA TYR A 229 -0.98 7.65 18.26
C TYR A 229 0.33 7.79 17.48
N GLN A 230 1.44 7.88 18.19
CA GLN A 230 2.76 7.58 17.62
C GLN A 230 2.82 6.09 17.34
N LEU A 231 3.29 5.73 16.16
CA LEU A 231 3.42 4.35 15.71
C LEU A 231 4.90 4.00 15.52
N GLU A 232 5.35 3.00 16.25
CA GLU A 232 6.61 2.32 16.02
C GLU A 232 6.32 0.92 15.50
N VAL A 233 6.99 0.50 14.44
CA VAL A 233 6.89 -0.84 13.86
C VAL A 233 8.28 -1.44 13.83
N ALA A 234 8.43 -2.68 14.31
CA ALA A 234 9.67 -3.42 14.17
C ALA A 234 10.04 -3.59 12.69
N ARG A 235 11.33 -3.52 12.36
CA ARG A 235 11.80 -3.64 10.99
C ARG A 235 11.36 -4.94 10.32
N ASP A 236 11.38 -6.02 11.07
CA ASP A 236 10.93 -7.35 10.64
C ASP A 236 9.41 -7.54 10.73
N GLY A 237 8.66 -6.58 11.30
CA GLY A 237 7.22 -6.62 11.46
C GLY A 237 6.73 -7.37 12.71
N ALA A 238 7.61 -7.94 13.54
CA ALA A 238 7.23 -8.82 14.65
C ALA A 238 6.40 -8.14 15.73
N PHE A 239 6.54 -6.82 15.93
CA PHE A 239 5.75 -6.06 16.88
C PHE A 239 5.45 -4.64 16.41
N ILE A 240 4.42 -4.08 17.00
CA ILE A 240 4.13 -2.64 16.96
C ILE A 240 4.09 -2.07 18.37
N LYS A 241 4.33 -0.76 18.47
CA LYS A 241 4.13 0.00 19.69
C LYS A 241 3.31 1.24 19.39
N LEU A 242 2.28 1.46 20.18
CA LEU A 242 1.39 2.61 20.10
C LEU A 242 1.54 3.45 21.37
N THR A 243 1.81 4.74 21.20
CA THR A 243 1.83 5.71 22.30
C THR A 243 0.91 6.85 21.93
N LYS A 244 -0.02 7.23 22.83
CA LYS A 244 -0.88 8.37 22.56
C LYS A 244 -0.03 9.62 22.28
N ALA A 245 -0.30 10.28 21.17
CA ALA A 245 0.44 11.44 20.74
C ALA A 245 -0.13 12.69 21.42
N GLU A 246 0.65 13.33 22.33
CA GLU A 246 0.17 14.46 23.15
C GLU A 246 0.69 15.81 22.64
N ASP A 247 1.92 15.88 22.13
CA ASP A 247 2.60 17.13 21.78
C ASP A 247 2.78 17.31 20.26
N VAL A 248 1.81 16.83 19.45
CA VAL A 248 1.89 16.95 18.01
C VAL A 248 1.48 18.35 17.56
N LYS A 249 2.31 18.95 16.73
CA LYS A 249 2.02 20.25 16.12
C LYS A 249 1.19 20.05 14.86
N PHE A 250 0.23 20.95 14.66
CA PHE A 250 -0.69 20.93 13.54
C PHE A 250 -0.65 22.25 12.77
N GLY A 251 -0.97 22.17 11.49
CA GLY A 251 -1.34 23.28 10.65
C GLY A 251 -2.61 22.97 9.88
N ASN A 252 -3.15 23.95 9.18
CA ASN A 252 -4.40 23.82 8.43
C ASN A 252 -4.13 23.67 6.94
N ILE A 253 -4.96 22.83 6.30
CA ILE A 253 -5.09 22.78 4.86
C ILE A 253 -6.39 23.45 4.46
N LYS A 254 -6.37 24.26 3.39
CA LYS A 254 -7.53 24.89 2.80
C LYS A 254 -7.72 24.43 1.37
N LEU A 255 -8.90 23.92 1.09
CA LEU A 255 -9.30 23.37 -0.20
C LEU A 255 -10.53 24.10 -0.73
N PRO A 256 -10.84 24.00 -2.05
CA PRO A 256 -12.12 24.46 -2.58
C PRO A 256 -13.31 23.85 -1.83
N GLU A 257 -14.34 24.66 -1.55
CA GLU A 257 -15.53 24.27 -0.77
C GLU A 257 -16.29 23.06 -1.36
N ALA A 258 -16.10 22.78 -2.65
CA ALA A 258 -16.73 21.64 -3.31
C ALA A 258 -16.16 20.28 -2.87
N ILE A 259 -14.94 20.25 -2.31
CA ILE A 259 -14.30 19.02 -1.81
C ILE A 259 -15.02 18.59 -0.53
N THR A 260 -15.54 17.36 -0.54
CA THR A 260 -16.26 16.76 0.60
C THR A 260 -15.38 15.85 1.44
N GLU A 261 -14.39 15.18 0.80
CA GLU A 261 -13.39 14.35 1.46
C GLU A 261 -12.01 14.61 0.84
N PHE A 262 -11.00 14.55 1.67
CA PHE A 262 -9.60 14.71 1.28
C PHE A 262 -8.72 13.73 2.03
N SER A 263 -7.80 13.09 1.31
CA SER A 263 -6.81 12.19 1.90
C SER A 263 -5.40 12.53 1.41
N ALA A 264 -4.45 12.54 2.35
CA ALA A 264 -3.05 12.77 2.05
C ALA A 264 -2.15 11.86 2.89
N GLY A 265 -1.09 11.36 2.26
CA GLY A 265 -0.13 10.46 2.87
C GLY A 265 1.30 10.99 2.82
N GLY A 266 2.13 10.50 3.73
CA GLY A 266 3.54 10.84 3.84
C GLY A 266 4.21 10.05 4.96
N GLU A 267 5.41 10.47 5.37
CA GLU A 267 6.13 9.82 6.48
C GLU A 267 5.35 9.86 7.80
N ASN A 268 4.43 10.80 7.96
CA ASN A 268 3.57 10.88 9.13
C ASN A 268 2.41 9.89 9.12
N GLY A 269 2.13 9.21 8.02
CA GLY A 269 1.02 8.29 7.84
C GLY A 269 0.02 8.81 6.80
N LEU A 270 -1.13 8.14 6.70
CA LEU A 270 -2.24 8.51 5.84
C LEU A 270 -3.36 9.13 6.69
N PHE A 271 -3.81 10.32 6.30
CA PHE A 271 -4.89 11.04 6.97
C PHE A 271 -6.01 11.33 5.99
N THR A 272 -7.19 10.83 6.29
CA THR A 272 -8.42 11.14 5.56
C THR A 272 -9.27 12.10 6.39
N ARG A 273 -9.80 13.13 5.77
CA ARG A 273 -10.60 14.18 6.41
C ARG A 273 -11.89 14.44 5.65
N GLU A 274 -13.00 14.35 6.34
CA GLU A 274 -14.23 14.99 5.88
C GLU A 274 -14.03 16.51 5.96
N MET A 275 -14.41 17.23 4.89
CA MET A 275 -14.12 18.65 4.78
C MET A 275 -15.32 19.48 5.25
N GLU A 276 -15.09 20.29 6.28
CA GLU A 276 -16.04 21.28 6.74
C GLU A 276 -15.60 22.68 6.29
N ASN A 277 -16.37 23.31 5.42
CA ASN A 277 -16.06 24.65 4.87
C ASN A 277 -14.67 24.72 4.17
N GLY A 278 -14.22 23.59 3.60
CA GLY A 278 -12.95 23.51 2.90
C GLY A 278 -11.71 23.55 3.79
N ILE A 279 -11.83 23.39 5.10
CA ILE A 279 -10.69 23.45 6.04
C ILE A 279 -10.57 22.13 6.80
N ALA A 280 -9.35 21.62 6.91
CA ALA A 280 -9.02 20.50 7.76
C ALA A 280 -7.64 20.71 8.42
N SER A 281 -7.34 19.93 9.47
CA SER A 281 -6.08 20.00 10.19
C SER A 281 -5.26 18.71 10.00
N LEU A 282 -3.96 18.87 9.76
CA LEU A 282 -3.00 17.78 9.63
C LEU A 282 -1.78 18.02 10.51
N PRO A 283 -1.09 16.97 11.00
CA PRO A 283 0.20 17.10 11.64
C PRO A 283 1.21 17.83 10.74
N VAL A 284 2.10 18.61 11.34
CA VAL A 284 3.19 19.28 10.61
C VAL A 284 4.05 18.26 9.87
N GLY A 285 4.31 18.50 8.59
CA GLY A 285 5.12 17.59 7.76
C GLY A 285 4.86 17.70 6.27
N LYS A 286 5.51 16.82 5.51
CA LYS A 286 5.38 16.73 4.06
C LYS A 286 4.40 15.63 3.68
N TYR A 287 3.56 15.94 2.72
CA TYR A 287 2.48 15.07 2.26
C TYR A 287 2.39 15.06 0.74
N ARG A 288 1.81 13.99 0.21
CA ARG A 288 1.28 13.89 -1.14
C ARG A 288 -0.20 13.60 -1.07
N ILE A 289 -0.97 14.26 -1.91
CA ILE A 289 -2.41 13.98 -2.03
C ILE A 289 -2.58 12.54 -2.47
N ASP A 290 -3.36 11.76 -1.71
CA ASP A 290 -3.78 10.41 -2.07
C ASP A 290 -5.02 10.46 -2.94
N HIS A 291 -6.06 11.14 -2.44
CA HIS A 291 -7.27 11.41 -3.21
C HIS A 291 -8.05 12.61 -2.66
N TRP A 292 -8.99 13.07 -3.48
CA TRP A 292 -10.08 13.97 -3.06
C TRP A 292 -11.41 13.48 -3.62
N GLU A 293 -12.51 13.83 -2.94
CA GLU A 293 -13.86 13.52 -3.39
C GLU A 293 -14.74 14.78 -3.42
N ILE A 294 -15.67 14.80 -4.36
CA ILE A 294 -16.74 15.79 -4.47
C ILE A 294 -18.04 15.03 -4.63
N ASP A 295 -18.94 15.20 -3.67
CA ASP A 295 -20.26 14.62 -3.71
C ASP A 295 -21.30 15.65 -4.19
N ARG A 296 -22.11 15.22 -5.16
CA ARG A 296 -23.21 16.04 -5.71
C ARG A 296 -24.47 15.23 -5.96
N LYS A 297 -25.59 15.94 -6.00
CA LYS A 297 -26.86 15.39 -6.46
C LYS A 297 -27.22 15.99 -7.81
N ASP A 298 -27.71 15.16 -8.71
CA ASP A 298 -28.27 15.63 -9.97
C ASP A 298 -29.70 16.19 -9.77
N ASP A 299 -30.27 16.73 -10.85
CA ASP A 299 -31.63 17.31 -10.84
C ASP A 299 -32.74 16.31 -10.46
N LYS A 300 -32.43 15.00 -10.47
CA LYS A 300 -33.30 13.90 -10.07
C LYS A 300 -33.06 13.43 -8.65
N GLY A 301 -32.13 14.07 -7.92
CA GLY A 301 -31.75 13.72 -6.56
C GLY A 301 -30.83 12.49 -6.45
N LYS A 302 -30.27 12.00 -7.57
CA LYS A 302 -29.33 10.88 -7.59
C LYS A 302 -27.95 11.36 -7.15
N ASN A 303 -27.31 10.63 -6.23
CA ASN A 303 -25.96 10.94 -5.76
C ASN A 303 -24.90 10.59 -6.81
N TRP A 304 -23.93 11.47 -6.93
CA TRP A 304 -22.75 11.33 -7.75
C TRP A 304 -21.53 11.68 -6.92
N THR A 305 -20.51 10.81 -6.99
CA THR A 305 -19.20 11.07 -6.37
C THR A 305 -18.17 11.17 -7.48
N MET A 306 -17.41 12.24 -7.47
CA MET A 306 -16.26 12.46 -8.32
C MET A 306 -15.02 12.33 -7.45
N ARG A 307 -14.08 11.43 -7.83
CA ARG A 307 -12.86 11.15 -7.07
C ARG A 307 -11.63 11.38 -7.93
N GLY A 308 -10.74 12.25 -7.44
CA GLY A 308 -9.42 12.47 -8.02
C GLY A 308 -8.37 11.61 -7.32
N TYR A 309 -7.49 10.94 -8.07
CA TYR A 309 -6.48 10.03 -7.53
C TYR A 309 -5.27 9.89 -8.48
N GLY A 310 -4.19 9.24 -7.99
CA GLY A 310 -3.00 8.99 -8.80
C GLY A 310 -2.16 10.24 -9.03
N PHE A 311 -1.94 11.00 -7.96
CA PHE A 311 -1.14 12.21 -7.98
C PHE A 311 0.35 11.92 -8.19
N SER A 312 0.99 12.77 -8.99
CA SER A 312 2.45 12.86 -9.11
C SER A 312 3.00 13.86 -8.08
N GLU A 313 4.28 14.23 -8.23
CA GLU A 313 4.94 15.27 -7.43
C GLU A 313 4.20 16.62 -7.41
N LYS A 314 3.32 16.89 -8.37
CA LYS A 314 2.45 18.08 -8.35
C LYS A 314 1.43 18.07 -7.21
N GLY A 315 1.18 16.91 -6.64
CA GLY A 315 0.34 16.76 -5.45
C GLY A 315 1.09 16.87 -4.14
N ASP A 316 2.40 17.19 -4.15
CA ASP A 316 3.19 17.35 -2.94
C ASP A 316 2.96 18.72 -2.31
N PHE A 317 2.85 18.74 -0.98
CA PHE A 317 2.69 19.94 -0.19
C PHE A 317 3.29 19.77 1.21
N GLU A 318 3.43 20.87 1.93
CA GLU A 318 3.96 20.90 3.29
C GLU A 318 2.96 21.60 4.22
N ILE A 319 2.78 21.03 5.39
CA ILE A 319 2.03 21.62 6.49
C ILE A 319 3.00 22.18 7.49
N GLU A 320 2.93 23.49 7.76
CA GLU A 320 3.71 24.20 8.75
C GLU A 320 2.88 24.49 10.01
N GLU A 321 3.56 24.63 11.15
CA GLU A 321 2.90 24.88 12.43
C GLU A 321 2.09 26.17 12.41
N GLN A 322 0.81 26.07 12.78
CA GLN A 322 -0.12 27.20 12.87
C GLN A 322 -0.29 28.01 11.56
N ALA A 323 0.13 27.46 10.42
CA ALA A 323 -0.04 28.04 9.11
C ALA A 323 -1.25 27.44 8.37
N GLU A 324 -1.71 28.14 7.32
CA GLU A 324 -2.72 27.66 6.39
C GLU A 324 -2.06 27.38 5.03
N THR A 325 -2.10 26.14 4.58
CA THR A 325 -1.64 25.72 3.24
C THR A 325 -2.84 25.61 2.32
N ALA A 326 -2.94 26.45 1.31
CA ALA A 326 -4.01 26.39 0.31
C ALA A 326 -3.62 25.55 -0.89
N LEU A 327 -4.51 24.63 -1.31
CA LEU A 327 -4.34 23.81 -2.51
C LEU A 327 -5.50 24.04 -3.47
N GLU A 328 -5.18 24.32 -4.73
CA GLU A 328 -6.13 24.49 -5.84
C GLU A 328 -6.30 23.14 -6.56
N ILE A 329 -7.19 22.30 -6.05
CA ILE A 329 -7.48 20.95 -6.55
C ILE A 329 -8.97 20.78 -6.85
N GLY A 330 -9.32 19.66 -7.50
CA GLY A 330 -10.70 19.35 -7.85
C GLY A 330 -11.10 19.93 -9.21
N GLU A 331 -12.08 20.79 -9.23
CA GLU A 331 -12.57 21.42 -10.48
C GLU A 331 -11.70 22.61 -10.91
N PRO A 332 -11.61 22.90 -12.23
CA PRO A 332 -12.31 22.23 -13.33
C PRO A 332 -11.71 20.91 -13.73
N VAL A 333 -12.56 19.94 -14.06
CA VAL A 333 -12.17 18.64 -14.59
C VAL A 333 -12.21 18.66 -16.12
N THR A 334 -11.17 18.16 -16.77
CA THR A 334 -11.05 18.10 -18.21
C THR A 334 -11.27 16.68 -18.72
N ALA A 335 -12.20 16.52 -19.65
CA ALA A 335 -12.38 15.28 -20.40
C ALA A 335 -11.67 15.34 -21.74
N GLY A 336 -10.79 14.38 -22.01
CA GLY A 336 -10.05 14.23 -23.26
C GLY A 336 -10.51 12.99 -24.04
N LEU A 337 -10.51 13.10 -25.36
CA LEU A 337 -10.66 11.99 -26.29
C LEU A 337 -9.53 12.06 -27.30
N GLU A 338 -8.68 11.04 -27.32
CA GLU A 338 -7.60 10.91 -28.29
C GLU A 338 -7.96 9.84 -29.31
N ALA A 339 -7.63 10.09 -30.58
CA ALA A 339 -7.78 9.15 -31.67
C ALA A 339 -6.40 8.85 -32.27
N ARG A 340 -6.01 7.60 -32.29
CA ARG A 340 -4.76 7.14 -32.89
C ARG A 340 -5.06 6.19 -34.04
N LEU A 341 -4.42 6.41 -35.18
CA LEU A 341 -4.51 5.50 -36.32
C LEU A 341 -3.51 4.35 -36.11
N ASN A 342 -4.01 3.12 -36.09
CA ASN A 342 -3.21 1.91 -36.02
C ASN A 342 -3.57 1.02 -37.21
N GLY A 343 -2.74 1.03 -38.27
CA GLY A 343 -3.04 0.41 -39.54
C GLY A 343 -4.26 1.07 -40.21
N GLU A 344 -5.31 0.29 -40.44
CA GLU A 344 -6.59 0.76 -41.01
C GLU A 344 -7.65 1.08 -39.92
N ASN A 345 -7.31 0.90 -38.65
CA ASN A 345 -8.23 1.07 -37.53
C ASN A 345 -7.90 2.32 -36.71
N TYR A 346 -8.93 3.01 -36.24
CA TYR A 346 -8.79 4.05 -35.23
C TYR A 346 -8.96 3.47 -33.85
N GLU A 347 -7.96 3.68 -33.01
CA GLU A 347 -8.03 3.43 -31.57
C GLU A 347 -8.38 4.73 -30.86
N PHE A 348 -9.35 4.66 -29.94
CA PHE A 348 -9.77 5.82 -29.17
C PHE A 348 -9.47 5.58 -27.71
N SER A 349 -8.77 6.52 -27.08
CA SER A 349 -8.55 6.56 -25.65
C SER A 349 -9.25 7.75 -25.03
N LYS A 350 -9.87 7.53 -23.87
CA LYS A 350 -10.50 8.57 -23.08
C LYS A 350 -9.65 8.90 -21.86
N SER A 351 -9.65 10.16 -21.45
CA SER A 351 -9.05 10.56 -20.18
C SER A 351 -9.96 11.55 -19.48
N VAL A 352 -10.00 11.48 -18.16
CA VAL A 352 -10.59 12.51 -17.30
C VAL A 352 -9.53 12.91 -16.30
N ARG A 353 -9.21 14.19 -16.28
CA ARG A 353 -8.10 14.73 -15.50
C ARG A 353 -8.54 15.94 -14.69
N GLY A 354 -8.06 16.03 -13.46
CA GLY A 354 -8.22 17.22 -12.63
C GLY A 354 -7.13 18.27 -12.91
N SER A 355 -7.11 19.30 -12.09
CA SER A 355 -6.27 20.48 -12.24
C SER A 355 -4.76 20.21 -12.19
N LEU A 356 -4.33 19.22 -11.41
CA LEU A 356 -2.93 18.81 -11.28
C LEU A 356 -2.55 17.66 -12.24
N GLY A 357 -3.49 17.19 -13.06
CA GLY A 357 -3.31 16.10 -14.02
C GLY A 357 -3.62 14.72 -13.43
N GLU A 358 -4.14 14.66 -12.21
CA GLU A 358 -4.63 13.45 -11.57
C GLU A 358 -5.76 12.80 -12.38
N TYR A 359 -5.92 11.49 -12.22
CA TYR A 359 -7.06 10.76 -12.78
C TYR A 359 -8.33 11.11 -12.01
N VAL A 360 -9.43 11.24 -12.75
CA VAL A 360 -10.74 11.46 -12.12
C VAL A 360 -11.68 10.35 -12.52
N SER A 361 -12.28 9.69 -11.55
CA SER A 361 -13.38 8.73 -11.72
C SER A 361 -14.70 9.37 -11.29
N LEU A 362 -15.78 8.84 -11.87
CA LEU A 362 -17.14 9.25 -11.54
C LEU A 362 -17.96 8.02 -11.19
N THR A 363 -18.59 8.04 -10.02
CA THR A 363 -19.49 6.97 -9.56
C THR A 363 -20.88 7.52 -9.32
N SER A 364 -21.88 6.66 -9.39
CA SER A 364 -23.26 7.04 -9.10
C SER A 364 -24.00 5.91 -8.40
N GLY A 365 -24.48 6.19 -7.19
CA GLY A 365 -25.09 5.17 -6.34
C GLY A 365 -24.13 4.01 -6.01
N GLY A 366 -22.84 4.31 -5.83
CA GLY A 366 -21.79 3.32 -5.55
C GLY A 366 -21.33 2.48 -6.76
N SER A 367 -21.88 2.74 -7.97
CA SER A 367 -21.49 2.04 -9.20
C SER A 367 -20.69 2.97 -10.10
N ASP A 368 -19.60 2.47 -10.63
CA ASP A 368 -18.80 3.18 -11.63
C ASP A 368 -19.62 3.44 -12.90
N VAL A 369 -19.61 4.68 -13.35
CA VAL A 369 -20.37 5.11 -14.54
C VAL A 369 -19.56 5.10 -15.83
N ARG A 370 -18.41 4.43 -15.84
CA ARG A 370 -17.55 4.32 -17.02
C ARG A 370 -18.28 3.85 -18.27
N ASN A 371 -19.29 3.01 -18.12
CA ASN A 371 -20.12 2.49 -19.22
C ASN A 371 -21.09 3.52 -19.84
N LEU A 372 -21.18 4.74 -19.31
CA LEU A 372 -22.05 5.79 -19.85
C LEU A 372 -21.39 6.64 -20.92
N TRP A 373 -20.08 6.50 -21.13
CA TRP A 373 -19.36 7.28 -22.13
C TRP A 373 -19.71 6.81 -23.54
N LYS A 374 -20.10 7.76 -24.37
CA LYS A 374 -20.46 7.52 -25.78
C LYS A 374 -19.69 8.48 -26.67
N MET A 375 -19.10 7.95 -27.73
CA MET A 375 -18.48 8.72 -28.79
C MET A 375 -19.46 8.87 -29.96
N LYS A 376 -19.65 10.10 -30.40
CA LYS A 376 -20.41 10.40 -31.62
C LYS A 376 -19.44 10.66 -32.77
N ALA A 377 -19.41 9.78 -33.76
CA ALA A 377 -18.65 9.99 -35.00
C ALA A 377 -19.57 10.54 -36.07
N ARG A 378 -19.13 11.62 -36.72
CA ARG A 378 -19.88 12.29 -37.82
C ARG A 378 -18.92 12.63 -38.96
N SER A 379 -19.33 12.33 -40.20
CA SER A 379 -18.59 12.80 -41.39
C SER A 379 -18.70 14.32 -41.58
N LYS A 380 -17.71 14.93 -42.21
CA LYS A 380 -17.72 16.39 -42.47
C LYS A 380 -18.93 16.87 -43.29
N ASP A 381 -19.39 16.05 -44.22
CA ASP A 381 -20.57 16.30 -45.06
C ASP A 381 -21.91 15.93 -44.41
N GLY A 382 -21.86 15.36 -43.17
CA GLY A 382 -23.05 15.00 -42.44
C GLY A 382 -23.78 13.75 -42.93
N THR A 383 -23.24 13.05 -43.93
CA THR A 383 -23.88 11.83 -44.49
C THR A 383 -23.75 10.61 -43.60
N PHE A 384 -22.80 10.62 -42.71
CA PHE A 384 -22.59 9.55 -41.73
C PHE A 384 -22.65 10.12 -40.28
N GLU A 385 -23.45 9.50 -39.45
CA GLU A 385 -23.46 9.77 -38.02
C GLU A 385 -23.71 8.46 -37.25
N LYS A 386 -22.87 8.15 -36.29
CA LYS A 386 -23.04 6.96 -35.45
C LYS A 386 -22.54 7.19 -34.03
N ILE A 387 -23.25 6.64 -33.06
CA ILE A 387 -22.86 6.67 -31.65
C ILE A 387 -22.29 5.30 -31.27
N TYR A 388 -21.11 5.31 -30.68
CA TYR A 388 -20.42 4.14 -30.19
C TYR A 388 -20.29 4.22 -28.66
N PRO A 389 -20.51 3.12 -27.92
CA PRO A 389 -20.06 3.05 -26.54
C PRO A 389 -18.52 3.09 -26.54
N ILE A 390 -17.93 3.77 -25.56
CA ILE A 390 -16.48 3.70 -25.37
C ILE A 390 -16.26 2.66 -24.26
N PRO A 391 -15.72 1.47 -24.57
CA PRO A 391 -15.42 0.46 -23.56
C PRO A 391 -14.32 0.93 -22.63
N ASP A 392 -14.25 0.35 -21.45
CA ASP A 392 -13.11 0.51 -20.55
C ASP A 392 -11.91 -0.26 -21.10
N GLN A 393 -10.72 0.30 -20.96
CA GLN A 393 -9.45 -0.36 -21.28
C GLN A 393 -8.92 -1.08 -20.04
#